data_ecbd7ca88e630f364628829be1cb898b
#
_entry.id   ecbd7ca88e630f364628829be1cb898b
#
_cell.length_a   1.000
_cell.length_b   1.000
_cell.length_c   1.000
_cell.angle_alpha   90.00
_cell.angle_beta   90.00
_cell.angle_gamma   90.00
#
_symmetry.space_group_name_H-M   'P 1'
#
loop_
_entity.id
_entity.type
_entity.pdbx_description
1 polymer ?
#
loop_
_entity_poly.entity_id
_entity_poly.type
_entity_poly.pdbx_seq_one_letter_code
_entity_poly.pdbx_strand_id
1 'polypeptide(L)'
;AGVGFDAVDLEAATRHGVAVTTTPGANHHAVADQTLAFLLALARSVFTFDASVRAGRWERFSPPSLKGATLGIIGFGRIGQSVAQRARGFELQLLAHDPYADSDRARELGVTLVPLEALLRSSDFVSLNCLVTEETRGLINCNTLALMKPAAMLINTARGELVEEAALVEALRAGRLAGAALDVFAVEPLPLDSPLRTLDHVIFAPHIAGLDSLSFHLMTQMAA
;
A
#
# COMPACT_ATOMS: atom_id res chain seq x y z
N ALA A 1 -2.93 -8.21 -19.57
CA ALA A 1 -3.08 -6.74 -19.59
C ALA A 1 -2.82 -6.22 -18.18
N GLY A 2 -2.19 -5.06 -18.05
CA GLY A 2 -1.85 -4.45 -16.76
C GLY A 2 -1.08 -3.14 -16.93
N VAL A 3 -0.81 -2.47 -15.81
CA VAL A 3 0.00 -1.23 -15.77
C VAL A 3 1.46 -1.55 -15.50
N GLY A 4 1.74 -2.51 -14.62
CA GLY A 4 3.09 -2.96 -14.31
C GLY A 4 3.66 -3.82 -15.43
N PHE A 5 4.96 -3.65 -15.69
CA PHE A 5 5.71 -4.42 -16.70
C PHE A 5 7.00 -5.04 -16.13
N ASP A 6 7.12 -5.06 -14.82
CA ASP A 6 8.31 -5.53 -14.11
C ASP A 6 8.66 -7.00 -14.40
N ALA A 7 7.63 -7.82 -14.73
CA ALA A 7 7.80 -9.22 -15.11
C ALA A 7 8.17 -9.43 -16.59
N VAL A 8 8.33 -8.35 -17.38
CA VAL A 8 8.64 -8.43 -18.80
C VAL A 8 10.11 -8.09 -19.03
N ASP A 9 10.86 -9.03 -19.63
CA ASP A 9 12.20 -8.76 -20.11
C ASP A 9 12.14 -7.89 -21.38
N LEU A 10 12.25 -6.58 -21.16
CA LEU A 10 12.20 -5.59 -22.26
C LEU A 10 13.37 -5.71 -23.23
N GLU A 11 14.55 -6.15 -22.78
CA GLU A 11 15.71 -6.36 -23.66
C GLU A 11 15.47 -7.57 -24.58
N ALA A 12 14.95 -8.66 -24.02
CA ALA A 12 14.57 -9.82 -24.83
C ALA A 12 13.46 -9.45 -25.82
N ALA A 13 12.41 -8.75 -25.38
CA ALA A 13 11.35 -8.27 -26.25
C ALA A 13 11.91 -7.44 -27.42
N THR A 14 12.79 -6.50 -27.12
CA THR A 14 13.45 -5.65 -28.14
C THR A 14 14.30 -6.47 -29.12
N ARG A 15 15.12 -7.42 -28.59
CA ARG A 15 15.93 -8.32 -29.46
C ARG A 15 15.07 -9.16 -30.41
N HIS A 16 13.88 -9.51 -29.98
CA HIS A 16 12.95 -10.34 -30.80
C HIS A 16 11.92 -9.53 -31.58
N GLY A 17 12.01 -8.19 -31.58
CA GLY A 17 11.07 -7.31 -32.27
C GLY A 17 9.66 -7.36 -31.73
N VAL A 18 9.47 -7.71 -30.45
CA VAL A 18 8.17 -7.79 -29.78
C VAL A 18 7.84 -6.44 -29.15
N ALA A 19 6.72 -5.85 -29.56
CA ALA A 19 6.21 -4.63 -28.94
C ALA A 19 5.55 -4.96 -27.58
N VAL A 20 5.92 -4.19 -26.54
CA VAL A 20 5.31 -4.27 -25.22
C VAL A 20 4.49 -3.02 -24.97
N THR A 21 3.21 -3.20 -24.66
CA THR A 21 2.29 -2.10 -24.30
C THR A 21 1.72 -2.30 -22.92
N THR A 22 1.38 -1.21 -22.24
CA THR A 22 0.72 -1.21 -20.93
C THR A 22 -0.60 -0.45 -20.99
N THR A 23 -1.41 -0.54 -19.94
CA THR A 23 -2.73 0.11 -19.86
C THR A 23 -2.76 1.17 -18.75
N PRO A 24 -1.98 2.27 -18.87
CA PRO A 24 -1.83 3.26 -17.80
C PRO A 24 -3.16 3.98 -17.52
N GLY A 25 -3.53 4.06 -16.24
CA GLY A 25 -4.76 4.72 -15.82
C GLY A 25 -5.99 3.82 -15.78
N ALA A 26 -5.91 2.55 -16.20
CA ALA A 26 -7.06 1.65 -16.22
C ALA A 26 -7.48 1.17 -14.80
N ASN A 27 -6.54 1.04 -13.85
CA ASN A 27 -6.78 0.38 -12.56
C ASN A 27 -6.50 1.23 -11.31
N HIS A 28 -6.10 2.50 -11.46
CA HIS A 28 -5.70 3.32 -10.31
C HIS A 28 -6.84 3.53 -9.30
N HIS A 29 -8.09 3.51 -9.75
CA HIS A 29 -9.25 3.59 -8.86
C HIS A 29 -9.41 2.30 -8.04
N ALA A 30 -9.32 1.14 -8.67
CA ALA A 30 -9.38 -0.15 -7.98
C ALA A 30 -8.28 -0.29 -6.91
N VAL A 31 -7.03 0.08 -7.26
CA VAL A 31 -5.93 0.07 -6.28
C VAL A 31 -6.19 1.01 -5.11
N ALA A 32 -6.72 2.21 -5.37
CA ALA A 32 -7.06 3.14 -4.31
C ALA A 32 -8.19 2.62 -3.42
N ASP A 33 -9.20 1.96 -3.99
CA ASP A 33 -10.29 1.33 -3.24
C ASP A 33 -9.76 0.22 -2.33
N GLN A 34 -8.89 -0.66 -2.83
CA GLN A 34 -8.24 -1.71 -2.04
C GLN A 34 -7.37 -1.13 -0.92
N THR A 35 -6.63 -0.04 -1.20
CA THR A 35 -5.82 0.66 -0.20
C THR A 35 -6.68 1.19 0.95
N LEU A 36 -7.83 1.81 0.65
CA LEU A 36 -8.76 2.28 1.66
C LEU A 36 -9.46 1.13 2.39
N ALA A 37 -9.79 0.03 1.71
CA ALA A 37 -10.33 -1.16 2.34
C ALA A 37 -9.35 -1.73 3.38
N PHE A 38 -8.07 -1.82 3.04
CA PHE A 38 -7.00 -2.22 3.96
C PHE A 38 -6.84 -1.25 5.14
N LEU A 39 -6.83 0.05 4.87
CA LEU A 39 -6.75 1.08 5.91
C LEU A 39 -7.89 0.92 6.92
N LEU A 40 -9.12 0.81 6.42
CA LEU A 40 -10.32 0.64 7.26
C LEU A 40 -10.29 -0.67 8.03
N ALA A 41 -9.89 -1.76 7.40
CA ALA A 41 -9.79 -3.08 8.02
C ALA A 41 -8.78 -3.11 9.17
N LEU A 42 -7.60 -2.48 8.97
CA LEU A 42 -6.59 -2.33 10.00
C LEU A 42 -7.10 -1.41 11.13
N ALA A 43 -7.52 -0.20 10.80
CA ALA A 43 -7.96 0.80 11.77
C ALA A 43 -9.13 0.33 12.64
N ARG A 44 -10.00 -0.51 12.11
CA ARG A 44 -11.19 -1.01 12.81
C ARG A 44 -11.02 -2.44 13.30
N SER A 45 -9.84 -3.05 13.13
CA SER A 45 -9.56 -4.44 13.53
C SER A 45 -10.61 -5.45 13.03
N VAL A 46 -11.08 -5.24 11.78
CA VAL A 46 -12.26 -5.96 11.25
C VAL A 46 -12.03 -7.47 11.26
N PHE A 47 -10.88 -7.95 10.81
CA PHE A 47 -10.57 -9.38 10.74
C PHE A 47 -10.36 -9.99 12.13
N THR A 48 -9.80 -9.24 13.08
CA THR A 48 -9.63 -9.69 14.47
C THR A 48 -11.00 -9.90 15.14
N PHE A 49 -11.92 -8.94 14.99
CA PHE A 49 -13.26 -9.07 15.55
C PHE A 49 -14.07 -10.17 14.85
N ASP A 50 -14.00 -10.28 13.52
CA ASP A 50 -14.67 -11.34 12.77
C ASP A 50 -14.18 -12.73 13.23
N ALA A 51 -12.86 -12.92 13.31
CA ALA A 51 -12.27 -14.18 13.78
C ALA A 51 -12.67 -14.51 15.23
N SER A 52 -12.72 -13.52 16.11
CA SER A 52 -13.16 -13.68 17.50
C SER A 52 -14.60 -14.17 17.58
N VAL A 53 -15.51 -13.52 16.85
CA VAL A 53 -16.95 -13.90 16.84
C VAL A 53 -17.15 -15.28 16.23
N ARG A 54 -16.48 -15.60 15.12
CA ARG A 54 -16.54 -16.95 14.48
C ARG A 54 -16.03 -18.05 15.40
N ALA A 55 -15.05 -17.75 16.24
CA ALA A 55 -14.52 -18.68 17.24
C ALA A 55 -15.37 -18.75 18.53
N GLY A 56 -16.56 -18.13 18.55
CA GLY A 56 -17.44 -18.11 19.71
C GLY A 56 -16.98 -17.21 20.87
N ARG A 57 -15.97 -16.36 20.64
CA ARG A 57 -15.52 -15.36 21.62
C ARG A 57 -16.25 -14.05 21.39
N TRP A 58 -16.31 -13.22 22.42
CA TRP A 58 -16.95 -11.91 22.38
C TRP A 58 -15.99 -10.83 22.90
N GLU A 59 -14.81 -10.78 22.26
CA GLU A 59 -13.77 -9.82 22.62
C GLU A 59 -14.18 -8.40 22.22
N ARG A 60 -13.89 -7.44 23.09
CA ARG A 60 -14.22 -6.01 22.87
C ARG A 60 -13.07 -5.14 23.36
N PHE A 61 -12.52 -4.36 22.45
CA PHE A 61 -11.57 -3.29 22.76
C PHE A 61 -11.87 -2.08 21.88
N SER A 62 -11.27 -0.93 22.17
CA SER A 62 -11.45 0.30 21.39
C SER A 62 -10.33 0.44 20.37
N PRO A 63 -10.58 0.19 19.07
CA PRO A 63 -9.59 0.46 18.04
C PRO A 63 -9.38 1.97 17.87
N PRO A 64 -8.26 2.40 17.23
CA PRO A 64 -7.97 3.82 17.02
C PRO A 64 -9.03 4.51 16.15
N SER A 65 -9.19 5.82 16.38
CA SER A 65 -10.06 6.66 15.54
C SER A 65 -9.37 7.05 14.25
N LEU A 66 -10.10 7.09 13.15
CA LEU A 66 -9.62 7.64 11.88
C LEU A 66 -9.65 9.17 11.87
N LYS A 67 -10.69 9.77 12.46
CA LYS A 67 -10.84 11.23 12.50
C LYS A 67 -9.64 11.87 13.17
N GLY A 68 -8.95 12.74 12.43
CA GLY A 68 -7.76 13.45 12.87
C GLY A 68 -6.46 12.64 12.81
N ALA A 69 -6.53 11.34 12.46
CA ALA A 69 -5.32 10.56 12.21
C ALA A 69 -4.62 11.01 10.91
N THR A 70 -3.33 10.71 10.80
CA THR A 70 -2.51 11.11 9.66
C THR A 70 -2.26 9.92 8.74
N LEU A 71 -2.59 10.08 7.44
CA LEU A 71 -2.22 9.17 6.37
C LEU A 71 -1.03 9.75 5.58
N GLY A 72 0.10 9.05 5.63
CA GLY A 72 1.26 9.32 4.80
C GLY A 72 1.20 8.52 3.50
N ILE A 73 1.30 9.19 2.37
CA ILE A 73 1.23 8.61 1.03
C ILE A 73 2.62 8.71 0.39
N ILE A 74 3.28 7.57 0.19
CA ILE A 74 4.58 7.51 -0.49
C ILE A 74 4.35 7.20 -1.96
N GLY A 75 4.67 8.18 -2.84
CA GLY A 75 4.29 8.19 -4.24
C GLY A 75 2.96 8.89 -4.48
N PHE A 76 3.00 10.07 -5.13
CA PHE A 76 1.82 10.91 -5.35
C PHE A 76 1.40 11.00 -6.82
N GLY A 77 1.56 9.87 -7.53
CA GLY A 77 1.06 9.66 -8.89
C GLY A 77 -0.45 9.41 -8.92
N ARG A 78 -0.96 8.81 -10.02
CA ARG A 78 -2.41 8.54 -10.19
C ARG A 78 -3.04 7.79 -9.02
N ILE A 79 -2.36 6.76 -8.50
CA ILE A 79 -2.87 5.95 -7.38
C ILE A 79 -2.87 6.78 -6.09
N GLY A 80 -1.73 7.40 -5.72
CA GLY A 80 -1.63 8.20 -4.49
C GLY A 80 -2.62 9.36 -4.46
N GLN A 81 -2.86 10.04 -5.57
CA GLN A 81 -3.90 11.07 -5.71
C GLN A 81 -5.31 10.49 -5.53
N SER A 82 -5.58 9.32 -6.10
CA SER A 82 -6.88 8.64 -5.94
C SER A 82 -7.11 8.17 -4.49
N VAL A 83 -6.07 7.71 -3.81
CA VAL A 83 -6.09 7.40 -2.36
C VAL A 83 -6.40 8.67 -1.56
N ALA A 84 -5.67 9.76 -1.81
CA ALA A 84 -5.88 11.04 -1.13
C ALA A 84 -7.32 11.54 -1.30
N GLN A 85 -7.84 11.53 -2.53
CA GLN A 85 -9.20 11.96 -2.83
C GLN A 85 -10.27 11.22 -2.01
N ARG A 86 -10.11 9.90 -1.84
CA ARG A 86 -11.03 9.06 -1.06
C ARG A 86 -10.85 9.26 0.44
N ALA A 87 -9.61 9.36 0.89
CA ALA A 87 -9.26 9.51 2.30
C ALA A 87 -9.79 10.80 2.94
N ARG A 88 -10.01 11.85 2.16
CA ARG A 88 -10.65 13.10 2.62
C ARG A 88 -11.99 12.88 3.30
N GLY A 89 -12.79 11.91 2.83
CA GLY A 89 -14.09 11.58 3.41
C GLY A 89 -14.04 11.07 4.86
N PHE A 90 -12.85 10.67 5.33
CA PHE A 90 -12.63 10.15 6.68
C PHE A 90 -12.03 11.18 7.65
N GLU A 91 -11.91 12.44 7.24
CA GLU A 91 -11.33 13.54 8.03
C GLU A 91 -9.88 13.24 8.49
N LEU A 92 -9.11 12.53 7.65
CA LEU A 92 -7.69 12.28 7.84
C LEU A 92 -6.86 13.52 7.51
N GLN A 93 -5.74 13.72 8.22
CA GLN A 93 -4.67 14.59 7.78
C GLN A 93 -3.87 13.87 6.70
N LEU A 94 -3.64 14.52 5.55
CA LEU A 94 -3.00 13.89 4.40
C LEU A 94 -1.61 14.49 4.18
N LEU A 95 -0.59 13.63 4.29
CA LEU A 95 0.79 13.94 3.93
C LEU A 95 1.18 13.13 2.71
N ALA A 96 2.03 13.67 1.84
CA ALA A 96 2.62 12.88 0.77
C ALA A 96 4.12 13.16 0.64
N HIS A 97 4.84 12.14 0.20
CA HIS A 97 6.22 12.22 -0.24
C HIS A 97 6.34 11.71 -1.66
N ASP A 98 6.74 12.58 -2.57
CA ASP A 98 7.08 12.25 -3.95
C ASP A 98 7.94 13.39 -4.49
N PRO A 99 9.20 13.14 -4.90
CA PRO A 99 10.07 14.18 -5.43
C PRO A 99 9.57 14.87 -6.70
N TYR A 100 8.63 14.23 -7.40
CA TYR A 100 8.07 14.69 -8.67
C TYR A 100 6.61 15.14 -8.56
N ALA A 101 6.10 15.28 -7.33
CA ALA A 101 4.70 15.64 -7.10
C ALA A 101 4.36 17.03 -7.64
N ASP A 102 3.22 17.13 -8.30
CA ASP A 102 2.60 18.41 -8.63
C ASP A 102 2.04 19.08 -7.36
N SER A 103 2.65 20.20 -6.97
CA SER A 103 2.31 20.92 -5.75
C SER A 103 0.92 21.56 -5.80
N ASP A 104 0.46 21.98 -6.98
CA ASP A 104 -0.88 22.57 -7.14
C ASP A 104 -1.95 21.48 -7.00
N ARG A 105 -1.70 20.31 -7.60
CA ARG A 105 -2.57 19.17 -7.44
C ARG A 105 -2.61 18.65 -5.99
N ALA A 106 -1.49 18.63 -5.29
CA ALA A 106 -1.46 18.28 -3.86
C ALA A 106 -2.34 19.26 -3.05
N ARG A 107 -2.20 20.57 -3.29
CA ARG A 107 -3.00 21.61 -2.61
C ARG A 107 -4.50 21.44 -2.89
N GLU A 108 -4.91 21.19 -4.12
CA GLU A 108 -6.31 20.94 -4.49
C GLU A 108 -6.91 19.75 -3.73
N LEU A 109 -6.12 18.70 -3.53
CA LEU A 109 -6.51 17.49 -2.80
C LEU A 109 -6.38 17.65 -1.27
N GLY A 110 -5.91 18.79 -0.77
CA GLY A 110 -5.71 19.02 0.66
C GLY A 110 -4.56 18.21 1.24
N VAL A 111 -3.54 17.90 0.44
CA VAL A 111 -2.36 17.10 0.81
C VAL A 111 -1.17 18.03 1.05
N THR A 112 -0.45 17.83 2.15
CA THR A 112 0.80 18.51 2.45
C THR A 112 1.97 17.66 1.97
N LEU A 113 2.79 18.22 1.06
CA LEU A 113 4.03 17.57 0.63
C LEU A 113 5.13 17.75 1.68
N VAL A 114 5.78 16.65 2.06
CA VAL A 114 6.81 16.64 3.09
C VAL A 114 7.96 15.70 2.72
N PRO A 115 9.16 15.87 3.31
CA PRO A 115 10.25 14.89 3.20
C PRO A 115 9.83 13.53 3.77
N LEU A 116 10.43 12.44 3.26
CA LEU A 116 10.11 11.06 3.66
C LEU A 116 10.17 10.84 5.18
N GLU A 117 11.24 11.30 5.83
CA GLU A 117 11.39 11.14 7.28
C GLU A 117 10.28 11.84 8.07
N ALA A 118 9.90 13.06 7.66
CA ALA A 118 8.81 13.80 8.30
C ALA A 118 7.47 13.08 8.14
N LEU A 119 7.22 12.50 6.95
CA LEU A 119 6.03 11.67 6.68
C LEU A 119 6.02 10.48 7.64
N LEU A 120 7.09 9.69 7.68
CA LEU A 120 7.16 8.47 8.50
C LEU A 120 6.95 8.77 10.00
N ARG A 121 7.58 9.84 10.53
CA ARG A 121 7.45 10.23 11.94
C ARG A 121 6.04 10.72 12.31
N SER A 122 5.32 11.29 11.36
CA SER A 122 4.03 11.94 11.62
C SER A 122 2.83 11.04 11.36
N SER A 123 2.99 9.98 10.56
CA SER A 123 1.88 9.18 10.06
C SER A 123 1.42 8.10 11.05
N ASP A 124 0.12 7.92 11.15
CA ASP A 124 -0.53 6.80 11.82
C ASP A 124 -0.76 5.63 10.83
N PHE A 125 -0.93 5.96 9.56
CA PHE A 125 -0.99 5.01 8.45
C PHE A 125 -0.02 5.46 7.36
N VAL A 126 0.74 4.51 6.81
CA VAL A 126 1.65 4.74 5.68
C VAL A 126 1.23 3.86 4.52
N SER A 127 0.94 4.46 3.37
CA SER A 127 0.57 3.77 2.14
C SER A 127 1.65 3.93 1.08
N LEU A 128 2.08 2.79 0.50
CA LEU A 128 3.06 2.76 -0.58
C LEU A 128 2.33 2.76 -1.93
N ASN A 129 2.66 3.76 -2.77
CA ASN A 129 2.05 3.97 -4.09
C ASN A 129 3.09 4.37 -5.15
N CYS A 130 4.38 4.22 -4.83
CA CYS A 130 5.49 4.53 -5.74
C CYS A 130 5.92 3.32 -6.57
N LEU A 131 6.67 3.58 -7.62
CA LEU A 131 7.31 2.54 -8.44
C LEU A 131 8.55 1.99 -7.73
N VAL A 132 8.99 0.81 -8.12
CA VAL A 132 10.31 0.28 -7.76
C VAL A 132 11.36 0.87 -8.68
N THR A 133 12.32 1.57 -8.10
CA THR A 133 13.53 2.09 -8.74
C THR A 133 14.74 1.70 -7.89
N GLU A 134 15.93 2.08 -8.29
CA GLU A 134 17.13 1.89 -7.46
C GLU A 134 17.00 2.60 -6.11
N GLU A 135 16.39 3.81 -6.09
CA GLU A 135 16.21 4.61 -4.87
C GLU A 135 15.06 4.12 -3.98
N THR A 136 14.04 3.47 -4.56
CA THR A 136 12.86 3.04 -3.80
C THR A 136 12.86 1.57 -3.41
N ARG A 137 13.76 0.77 -3.98
CA ARG A 137 13.93 -0.64 -3.58
C ARG A 137 14.40 -0.72 -2.13
N GLY A 138 13.67 -1.47 -1.30
CA GLY A 138 13.91 -1.56 0.13
C GLY A 138 13.75 -0.21 0.85
N LEU A 139 12.89 0.68 0.33
CA LEU A 139 12.60 1.97 0.96
C LEU A 139 12.10 1.82 2.39
N ILE A 140 11.29 0.80 2.63
CA ILE A 140 10.85 0.41 3.96
C ILE A 140 11.79 -0.69 4.48
N ASN A 141 12.68 -0.32 5.35
CA ASN A 141 13.72 -1.15 5.95
C ASN A 141 13.84 -0.88 7.46
N CYS A 142 14.80 -1.48 8.14
CA CYS A 142 14.97 -1.33 9.59
C CYS A 142 15.11 0.13 10.02
N ASN A 143 15.79 0.99 9.24
CA ASN A 143 16.01 2.39 9.58
C ASN A 143 14.74 3.22 9.40
N THR A 144 14.03 3.03 8.29
CA THR A 144 12.79 3.77 8.00
C THR A 144 11.63 3.30 8.87
N LEU A 145 11.53 2.00 9.18
CA LEU A 145 10.58 1.46 10.16
C LEU A 145 10.82 2.04 11.56
N ALA A 146 12.08 2.27 11.95
CA ALA A 146 12.41 2.88 13.24
C ALA A 146 11.95 4.36 13.36
N LEU A 147 11.66 5.03 12.24
CA LEU A 147 11.11 6.39 12.24
C LEU A 147 9.60 6.40 12.44
N MET A 148 8.90 5.31 12.16
CA MET A 148 7.45 5.24 12.27
C MET A 148 7.00 5.23 13.74
N LYS A 149 5.78 5.70 13.98
CA LYS A 149 5.17 5.62 15.31
C LYS A 149 4.95 4.14 15.70
N PRO A 150 5.10 3.74 16.96
CA PRO A 150 4.83 2.36 17.40
C PRO A 150 3.40 1.89 17.12
N ALA A 151 2.44 2.82 17.08
CA ALA A 151 1.04 2.54 16.75
C ALA A 151 0.75 2.66 15.24
N ALA A 152 1.75 2.94 14.41
CA ALA A 152 1.55 3.10 12.98
C ALA A 152 1.28 1.76 12.28
N MET A 153 0.63 1.83 11.13
CA MET A 153 0.27 0.70 10.28
C MET A 153 0.76 0.94 8.86
N LEU A 154 1.30 -0.11 8.21
CA LEU A 154 1.82 -0.06 6.85
C LEU A 154 0.84 -0.70 5.87
N ILE A 155 0.62 -0.06 4.72
CA ILE A 155 -0.21 -0.59 3.63
C ILE A 155 0.64 -0.63 2.36
N ASN A 156 0.75 -1.81 1.75
CA ASN A 156 1.47 -1.98 0.49
C ASN A 156 0.56 -2.62 -0.57
N THR A 157 0.12 -1.81 -1.51
CA THR A 157 -0.62 -2.20 -2.72
C THR A 157 0.17 -1.88 -3.99
N ALA A 158 1.48 -1.59 -3.85
CA ALA A 158 2.36 -1.22 -4.96
C ALA A 158 3.22 -2.40 -5.42
N ARG A 159 4.35 -2.66 -4.73
CA ARG A 159 5.28 -3.76 -5.05
C ARG A 159 5.95 -4.28 -3.78
N GLY A 160 6.17 -5.60 -3.73
CA GLY A 160 6.83 -6.25 -2.59
C GLY A 160 8.24 -5.75 -2.33
N GLU A 161 8.99 -5.47 -3.39
CA GLU A 161 10.39 -5.02 -3.32
C GLU A 161 10.59 -3.63 -2.68
N LEU A 162 9.52 -2.88 -2.45
CA LEU A 162 9.60 -1.62 -1.70
C LEU A 162 9.87 -1.85 -0.21
N VAL A 163 9.65 -3.08 0.28
CA VAL A 163 9.74 -3.46 1.68
C VAL A 163 10.76 -4.57 1.89
N GLU A 164 11.69 -4.37 2.79
CA GLU A 164 12.51 -5.45 3.31
C GLU A 164 11.66 -6.31 4.26
N GLU A 165 11.12 -7.43 3.76
CA GLU A 165 10.17 -8.27 4.51
C GLU A 165 10.73 -8.76 5.85
N ALA A 166 12.02 -9.09 5.93
CA ALA A 166 12.65 -9.49 7.17
C ALA A 166 12.61 -8.39 8.23
N ALA A 167 12.88 -7.14 7.84
CA ALA A 167 12.80 -5.98 8.71
C ALA A 167 11.36 -5.69 9.16
N LEU A 168 10.39 -5.84 8.26
CA LEU A 168 8.97 -5.70 8.58
C LEU A 168 8.52 -6.75 9.60
N VAL A 169 8.86 -8.03 9.38
CA VAL A 169 8.55 -9.13 10.32
C VAL A 169 9.12 -8.86 11.69
N GLU A 170 10.38 -8.41 11.77
CA GLU A 170 11.03 -8.08 13.04
C GLU A 170 10.33 -6.90 13.74
N ALA A 171 9.99 -5.84 13.01
CA ALA A 171 9.29 -4.67 13.55
C ALA A 171 7.91 -5.04 14.11
N LEU A 172 7.15 -5.87 13.38
CA LEU A 172 5.83 -6.35 13.79
C LEU A 172 5.93 -7.23 15.04
N ARG A 173 6.83 -8.22 15.06
CA ARG A 173 7.04 -9.11 16.23
C ARG A 173 7.48 -8.36 17.49
N ALA A 174 8.29 -7.34 17.31
CA ALA A 174 8.77 -6.50 18.41
C ALA A 174 7.75 -5.44 18.86
N GLY A 175 6.56 -5.35 18.25
CA GLY A 175 5.55 -4.33 18.53
C GLY A 175 5.99 -2.90 18.19
N ARG A 176 6.98 -2.76 17.28
CA ARG A 176 7.44 -1.45 16.78
C ARG A 176 6.53 -0.92 15.66
N LEU A 177 5.64 -1.75 15.15
CA LEU A 177 4.59 -1.42 14.21
C LEU A 177 3.31 -2.15 14.64
N ALA A 178 2.16 -1.49 14.60
CA ALA A 178 0.91 -2.06 15.10
C ALA A 178 0.28 -3.08 14.14
N GLY A 179 0.57 -2.98 12.83
CA GLY A 179 0.05 -3.92 11.84
C GLY A 179 0.47 -3.57 10.43
N ALA A 180 0.18 -4.47 9.51
CA ALA A 180 0.38 -4.24 8.08
C ALA A 180 -0.74 -4.84 7.24
N ALA A 181 -0.96 -4.30 6.03
CA ALA A 181 -1.81 -4.89 5.01
C ALA A 181 -1.04 -4.95 3.68
N LEU A 182 -0.91 -6.14 3.14
CA LEU A 182 -0.04 -6.43 2.02
C LEU A 182 -0.84 -7.12 0.91
N ASP A 183 -0.89 -6.49 -0.26
CA ASP A 183 -1.40 -7.09 -1.49
C ASP A 183 -0.28 -7.73 -2.32
N VAL A 184 0.96 -7.33 -2.04
CA VAL A 184 2.16 -7.69 -2.82
C VAL A 184 3.30 -8.14 -1.91
N PHE A 185 4.18 -9.02 -2.43
CA PHE A 185 5.24 -9.67 -1.68
C PHE A 185 6.54 -9.69 -2.48
N ALA A 186 7.68 -9.84 -1.80
CA ALA A 186 8.98 -9.98 -2.44
C ALA A 186 9.06 -11.24 -3.31
N VAL A 187 8.36 -12.31 -2.90
CA VAL A 187 8.18 -13.54 -3.68
C VAL A 187 6.69 -13.85 -3.78
N GLU A 188 6.19 -13.94 -4.99
CA GLU A 188 4.79 -14.26 -5.30
C GLU A 188 4.67 -15.57 -6.08
N PRO A 189 3.79 -16.50 -5.67
CA PRO A 189 2.91 -16.47 -4.48
C PRO A 189 3.71 -16.48 -3.17
N LEU A 190 3.13 -15.85 -2.09
CA LEU A 190 3.75 -15.83 -0.76
C LEU A 190 4.06 -17.26 -0.28
N PRO A 191 5.33 -17.60 0.02
CA PRO A 191 5.74 -18.94 0.44
C PRO A 191 4.96 -19.45 1.65
N LEU A 192 4.72 -20.76 1.71
CA LEU A 192 3.95 -21.38 2.79
C LEU A 192 4.64 -21.25 4.16
N ASP A 193 5.96 -21.20 4.17
CA ASP A 193 6.82 -21.02 5.34
C ASP A 193 7.15 -19.57 5.67
N SER A 194 6.57 -18.60 4.94
CA SER A 194 6.79 -17.19 5.22
C SER A 194 6.40 -16.83 6.65
N PRO A 195 7.29 -16.17 7.40
CA PRO A 195 7.03 -15.76 8.78
C PRO A 195 5.89 -14.72 8.88
N LEU A 196 5.57 -14.01 7.82
CA LEU A 196 4.42 -13.08 7.77
C LEU A 196 3.11 -13.81 8.09
N ARG A 197 2.94 -15.07 7.64
CA ARG A 197 1.71 -15.86 7.85
C ARG A 197 1.40 -16.15 9.31
N THR A 198 2.38 -16.01 10.19
CA THR A 198 2.24 -16.27 11.63
C THR A 198 1.86 -15.02 12.43
N LEU A 199 1.65 -13.89 11.77
CA LEU A 199 1.38 -12.59 12.41
C LEU A 199 -0.11 -12.25 12.29
N ASP A 200 -0.84 -12.30 13.40
CA ASP A 200 -2.29 -12.09 13.46
C ASP A 200 -2.74 -10.66 13.10
N HIS A 201 -1.82 -9.70 13.15
CA HIS A 201 -2.06 -8.29 12.83
C HIS A 201 -1.60 -7.90 11.42
N VAL A 202 -1.43 -8.90 10.54
CA VAL A 202 -1.15 -8.69 9.11
C VAL A 202 -2.33 -9.16 8.27
N ILE A 203 -2.78 -8.32 7.36
CA ILE A 203 -3.84 -8.61 6.41
C ILE A 203 -3.20 -8.88 5.04
N PHE A 204 -3.69 -9.89 4.32
CA PHE A 204 -3.17 -10.29 3.02
C PHE A 204 -4.23 -10.23 1.94
N ALA A 205 -3.79 -9.89 0.71
CA ALA A 205 -4.52 -10.19 -0.51
C ALA A 205 -3.53 -10.70 -1.59
N PRO A 206 -3.99 -11.45 -2.59
CA PRO A 206 -3.11 -12.15 -3.54
C PRO A 206 -2.84 -11.31 -4.80
N HIS A 207 -2.29 -10.11 -4.66
CA HIS A 207 -1.94 -9.15 -5.73
C HIS A 207 -3.14 -8.84 -6.63
N ILE A 208 -4.25 -8.44 -6.01
CA ILE A 208 -5.52 -8.17 -6.68
C ILE A 208 -5.99 -6.71 -6.59
N ALA A 209 -5.23 -5.83 -5.94
CA ALA A 209 -5.65 -4.44 -5.75
C ALA A 209 -6.04 -3.72 -7.05
N GLY A 210 -5.41 -4.09 -8.15
CA GLY A 210 -5.72 -3.53 -9.48
C GLY A 210 -6.88 -4.18 -10.22
N LEU A 211 -7.60 -5.15 -9.62
CA LEU A 211 -8.63 -5.95 -10.27
C LEU A 211 -10.00 -5.67 -9.66
N ASP A 212 -10.85 -4.98 -10.41
CA ASP A 212 -12.30 -4.94 -10.23
C ASP A 212 -12.98 -5.07 -11.60
N SER A 213 -14.31 -5.09 -11.64
CA SER A 213 -15.07 -5.27 -12.88
C SER A 213 -14.80 -4.16 -13.90
N LEU A 214 -14.62 -2.92 -13.45
CA LEU A 214 -14.36 -1.77 -14.31
C LEU A 214 -12.92 -1.76 -14.81
N SER A 215 -11.94 -1.94 -13.94
CA SER A 215 -10.52 -1.96 -14.31
C SER A 215 -10.19 -3.09 -15.26
N PHE A 216 -10.78 -4.28 -15.04
CA PHE A 216 -10.64 -5.41 -15.95
C PHE A 216 -11.18 -5.09 -17.35
N HIS A 217 -12.36 -4.49 -17.44
CA HIS A 217 -12.95 -4.06 -18.69
C HIS A 217 -12.08 -3.02 -19.41
N LEU A 218 -11.65 -1.98 -18.71
CA LEU A 218 -10.80 -0.92 -19.25
C LEU A 218 -9.44 -1.46 -19.73
N MET A 219 -8.77 -2.31 -18.93
CA MET A 219 -7.51 -2.93 -19.34
C MET A 219 -7.68 -3.79 -20.59
N THR A 220 -8.79 -4.51 -20.72
CA THR A 220 -9.07 -5.33 -21.90
C THR A 220 -9.30 -4.46 -23.14
N GLN A 221 -10.09 -3.39 -23.02
CA GLN A 221 -10.35 -2.46 -24.11
C GLN A 221 -9.08 -1.72 -24.58
N MET A 222 -8.21 -1.32 -23.63
CA MET A 222 -6.97 -0.61 -23.97
C MET A 222 -5.91 -1.52 -24.58
N ALA A 223 -5.99 -2.82 -24.35
CA ALA A 223 -5.04 -3.81 -24.87
C ALA A 223 -5.47 -4.38 -26.24
N ALA A 224 -6.70 -4.17 -26.67
CA ALA A 224 -7.24 -4.61 -27.97
C ALA A 224 -6.95 -3.59 -29.08
#